data_793510ef066b374d68331dd2d7a3e305
#
_entry.id   793510ef066b374d68331dd2d7a3e305
#
_cell.length_a   1.000
_cell.length_b   1.000
_cell.length_c   1.000
_cell.angle_alpha   90.00
_cell.angle_beta   90.00
_cell.angle_gamma   90.00
#
_symmetry.space_group_name_H-M   'P 1'
#
loop_
_entity.id
_entity.type
_entity.pdbx_description
1 polymer ?
#
loop_
_entity_poly.entity_id
_entity_poly.type
_entity_poly.pdbx_seq_one_letter_code
_entity_poly.pdbx_strand_id
1 'polypeptide(L)'
;MLLLPQALVDGLLIGGIYITIAIGFSLAYGVMHIIDFAVGEWIMLGAFLGLYLSQWTQVEPLLLLPVVFVVFAVLGYLFQPVIHRVLSGKKGNPLLMALVFTFGLAIAFKGLGLTVFGFFSRSIPSAMAADSFTFVRG
;
A
#
# COMPACT_ATOMS: atom_id res chain seq x y z
N MET A 1 -18.78 -28.45 -7.97
CA MET A 1 -17.57 -28.87 -7.26
C MET A 1 -16.31 -28.06 -7.60
N LEU A 2 -16.29 -27.23 -8.65
CA LEU A 2 -15.13 -26.43 -9.05
C LEU A 2 -14.97 -25.10 -8.28
N LEU A 3 -15.97 -24.67 -7.52
CA LEU A 3 -15.92 -23.44 -6.74
C LEU A 3 -14.99 -23.52 -5.53
N LEU A 4 -14.78 -24.69 -4.96
CA LEU A 4 -13.92 -24.89 -3.79
C LEU A 4 -12.43 -24.65 -4.09
N PRO A 5 -11.81 -25.27 -5.12
CA PRO A 5 -10.40 -24.99 -5.42
C PRO A 5 -10.17 -23.53 -5.85
N GLN A 6 -11.08 -22.91 -6.58
CA GLN A 6 -10.98 -21.51 -6.94
C GLN A 6 -11.03 -20.61 -5.71
N ALA A 7 -11.98 -20.83 -4.80
CA ALA A 7 -12.09 -20.09 -3.54
C ALA A 7 -10.85 -20.27 -2.64
N LEU A 8 -10.21 -21.45 -2.67
CA LEU A 8 -8.95 -21.66 -1.94
C LEU A 8 -7.79 -20.86 -2.52
N VAL A 9 -7.66 -20.82 -3.84
CA VAL A 9 -6.61 -20.05 -4.51
C VAL A 9 -6.81 -18.55 -4.25
N ASP A 10 -8.03 -18.05 -4.44
CA ASP A 10 -8.37 -16.64 -4.18
C ASP A 10 -8.12 -16.28 -2.70
N GLY A 11 -8.53 -17.15 -1.78
CA GLY A 11 -8.27 -16.95 -0.35
C GLY A 11 -6.78 -16.94 0.00
N LEU A 12 -5.97 -17.79 -0.65
CA LEU A 12 -4.51 -17.82 -0.45
C LEU A 12 -3.85 -16.53 -0.97
N LEU A 13 -4.26 -16.05 -2.14
CA LEU A 13 -3.73 -14.81 -2.72
C LEU A 13 -4.10 -13.59 -1.87
N ILE A 14 -5.35 -13.47 -1.46
CA ILE A 14 -5.81 -12.39 -0.57
C ILE A 14 -5.10 -12.49 0.78
N GLY A 15 -4.96 -13.70 1.34
CA GLY A 15 -4.23 -13.95 2.57
C GLY A 15 -2.76 -13.52 2.47
N GLY A 16 -2.10 -13.77 1.34
CA GLY A 16 -0.72 -13.31 1.07
C GLY A 16 -0.59 -11.78 1.09
N ILE A 17 -1.56 -11.07 0.54
CA ILE A 17 -1.61 -9.60 0.61
C ILE A 17 -1.73 -9.14 2.06
N TYR A 18 -2.66 -9.71 2.83
CA TYR A 18 -2.82 -9.35 4.25
C TYR A 18 -1.58 -9.66 5.09
N ILE A 19 -0.90 -10.78 4.84
CA ILE A 19 0.36 -11.11 5.51
C ILE A 19 1.43 -10.07 5.22
N THR A 20 1.58 -9.64 3.96
CA THR A 20 2.55 -8.61 3.56
C THR A 20 2.27 -7.28 4.27
N ILE A 21 1.01 -6.87 4.33
CA ILE A 21 0.58 -5.67 5.05
C ILE A 21 0.88 -5.80 6.55
N ALA A 22 0.57 -6.94 7.13
CA ALA A 22 0.80 -7.19 8.56
C ALA A 22 2.30 -7.18 8.93
N ILE A 23 3.17 -7.73 8.08
CA ILE A 23 4.62 -7.67 8.26
C ILE A 23 5.09 -6.21 8.20
N GLY A 24 4.67 -5.43 7.21
CA GLY A 24 5.02 -4.01 7.09
C GLY A 24 4.60 -3.21 8.31
N PHE A 25 3.35 -3.38 8.75
CA PHE A 25 2.83 -2.74 9.96
C PHE A 25 3.59 -3.16 11.23
N SER A 26 3.87 -4.46 11.38
CA SER A 26 4.60 -5.00 12.53
C SER A 26 6.04 -4.47 12.60
N LEU A 27 6.72 -4.34 11.45
CA LEU A 27 8.06 -3.74 11.38
C LEU A 27 8.02 -2.25 11.75
N ALA A 28 7.08 -1.50 11.22
CA ALA A 28 6.93 -0.08 11.54
C ALA A 28 6.67 0.12 13.04
N TYR A 29 5.73 -0.65 13.61
CA TYR A 29 5.45 -0.62 15.04
C TYR A 29 6.63 -1.08 15.89
N GLY A 30 7.30 -2.17 15.51
CA GLY A 30 8.43 -2.73 16.25
C GLY A 30 9.64 -1.80 16.31
N VAL A 31 9.89 -1.02 15.26
CA VAL A 31 11.02 -0.09 15.19
C VAL A 31 10.68 1.27 15.78
N MET A 32 9.51 1.81 15.48
CA MET A 32 9.15 3.18 15.83
C MET A 32 8.26 3.27 17.07
N HIS A 33 7.65 2.16 17.51
CA HIS A 33 6.66 2.09 18.60
C HIS A 33 5.48 3.05 18.39
N ILE A 34 5.14 3.30 17.12
CA ILE A 34 4.06 4.18 16.70
C ILE A 34 3.04 3.36 15.92
N ILE A 35 1.76 3.59 16.23
CA ILE A 35 0.66 3.04 15.45
C ILE A 35 0.41 4.01 14.29
N ASP A 36 0.70 3.58 13.07
CA ASP A 36 0.45 4.36 11.86
C ASP A 36 -0.94 4.04 11.30
N PHE A 37 -1.87 4.99 11.41
CA PHE A 37 -3.20 4.88 10.81
C PHE A 37 -3.21 5.12 9.30
N ALA A 38 -2.14 5.67 8.75
CA ALA A 38 -2.03 5.94 7.32
C ALA A 38 -1.55 4.73 6.49
N VAL A 39 -1.37 3.55 7.11
CA VAL A 39 -0.88 2.35 6.40
C VAL A 39 -1.73 2.03 5.16
N GLY A 40 -3.05 2.12 5.26
CA GLY A 40 -3.95 1.89 4.12
C GLY A 40 -3.72 2.89 2.98
N GLU A 41 -3.47 4.14 3.32
CA GLU A 41 -3.24 5.20 2.35
C GLU A 41 -1.86 5.09 1.67
N TRP A 42 -0.85 4.62 2.40
CA TRP A 42 0.46 4.29 1.80
C TRP A 42 0.34 3.18 0.77
N ILE A 43 -0.44 2.14 1.07
CA ILE A 43 -0.70 1.03 0.13
C ILE A 43 -1.45 1.54 -1.10
N MET A 44 -2.48 2.37 -0.90
CA MET A 44 -3.23 3.00 -1.98
C MET A 44 -2.30 3.82 -2.89
N LEU A 45 -1.46 4.69 -2.32
CA LEU A 45 -0.50 5.48 -3.09
C LEU A 45 0.49 4.59 -3.86
N GLY A 46 0.97 3.50 -3.25
CA GLY A 46 1.84 2.52 -3.90
C GLY A 46 1.17 1.86 -5.10
N ALA A 47 -0.09 1.46 -4.95
CA ALA A 47 -0.87 0.86 -6.02
C ALA A 47 -1.10 1.85 -7.18
N PHE A 48 -1.44 3.10 -6.88
CA PHE A 48 -1.61 4.13 -7.92
C PHE A 48 -0.31 4.47 -8.63
N LEU A 49 0.80 4.57 -7.90
CA LEU A 49 2.12 4.81 -8.49
C LEU A 49 2.49 3.66 -9.44
N GLY A 50 2.32 2.41 -9.01
CA GLY A 50 2.56 1.23 -9.84
C GLY A 50 1.70 1.21 -11.09
N LEU A 51 0.40 1.54 -10.96
CA LEU A 51 -0.52 1.65 -12.10
C LEU A 51 -0.07 2.73 -13.08
N TYR A 52 0.29 3.92 -12.59
CA TYR A 52 0.70 5.04 -13.45
C TYR A 52 2.01 4.73 -14.18
N LEU A 53 3.00 4.15 -13.47
CA LEU A 53 4.25 3.71 -14.07
C LEU A 53 4.02 2.63 -15.14
N SER A 54 3.18 1.64 -14.87
CA SER A 54 2.87 0.57 -15.82
C SER A 54 2.21 1.11 -17.10
N GLN A 55 1.28 2.06 -16.95
CA GLN A 55 0.63 2.69 -18.10
C GLN A 55 1.59 3.54 -18.94
N TRP A 56 2.55 4.20 -18.28
CA TRP A 56 3.50 5.09 -18.97
C TRP A 56 4.65 4.33 -19.62
N THR A 57 5.17 3.31 -18.96
CA THR A 57 6.30 2.52 -19.44
C THR A 57 5.90 1.32 -20.28
N GLN A 58 4.62 0.92 -20.26
CA GLN A 58 4.10 -0.31 -20.90
C GLN A 58 4.84 -1.58 -20.42
N VAL A 59 5.42 -1.53 -19.23
CA VAL A 59 6.15 -2.63 -18.59
C VAL A 59 5.21 -3.35 -17.60
N GLU A 60 5.39 -4.66 -17.47
CA GLU A 60 4.65 -5.49 -16.52
C GLU A 60 4.74 -4.91 -15.10
N PRO A 61 3.63 -4.77 -14.38
CA PRO A 61 3.58 -4.18 -13.04
C PRO A 61 4.50 -4.87 -12.04
N LEU A 62 4.70 -6.18 -12.18
CA LEU A 62 5.57 -6.96 -11.31
C LEU A 62 7.04 -6.54 -11.40
N LEU A 63 7.50 -6.17 -12.60
CA LEU A 63 8.87 -5.68 -12.83
C LEU A 63 9.08 -4.27 -12.28
N LEU A 64 8.00 -3.51 -12.03
CA LEU A 64 8.06 -2.17 -11.47
C LEU A 64 8.08 -2.15 -9.94
N LEU A 65 7.87 -3.29 -9.27
CA LEU A 65 7.93 -3.37 -7.80
C LEU A 65 9.23 -2.81 -7.20
N PRO A 66 10.44 -3.10 -7.73
CA PRO A 66 11.68 -2.52 -7.20
C PRO A 66 11.71 -1.00 -7.32
N VAL A 67 11.16 -0.46 -8.42
CA VAL A 67 11.11 1.00 -8.65
C VAL A 67 10.17 1.66 -7.65
N VAL A 68 8.98 1.11 -7.45
CA VAL A 68 8.01 1.59 -6.46
C VAL A 68 8.62 1.51 -5.06
N PHE A 69 9.32 0.41 -4.73
CA PHE A 69 10.00 0.26 -3.45
C PHE A 69 11.04 1.36 -3.21
N VAL A 70 11.90 1.65 -4.19
CA VAL A 70 12.91 2.71 -4.09
C VAL A 70 12.26 4.08 -3.90
N VAL A 71 11.22 4.39 -4.66
CA VAL A 71 10.47 5.66 -4.51
C VAL A 71 9.91 5.80 -3.11
N PHE A 72 9.28 4.76 -2.57
CA PHE A 72 8.74 4.79 -1.21
C PHE A 72 9.83 4.82 -0.13
N ALA A 73 10.97 4.18 -0.35
CA ALA A 73 12.13 4.28 0.55
C ALA A 73 12.67 5.73 0.62
N VAL A 74 12.78 6.40 -0.53
CA VAL A 74 13.17 7.81 -0.59
C VAL A 74 12.13 8.71 0.08
N LEU A 75 10.85 8.49 -0.19
CA LEU A 75 9.77 9.23 0.46
C LEU A 75 9.80 9.03 1.98
N GLY A 76 9.98 7.81 2.47
CA GLY A 76 10.11 7.50 3.90
C GLY A 76 11.30 8.24 4.52
N TYR A 77 12.44 8.26 3.84
CA TYR A 77 13.62 9.00 4.28
C TYR A 77 13.35 10.51 4.37
N LEU A 78 12.66 11.09 3.38
CA LEU A 78 12.28 12.51 3.39
C LEU A 78 11.24 12.82 4.49
N PHE A 79 10.37 11.90 4.83
CA PHE A 79 9.38 12.04 5.90
C PHE A 79 9.99 11.88 7.30
N GLN A 80 11.13 11.22 7.43
CA GLN A 80 11.79 10.96 8.72
C GLN A 80 11.96 12.22 9.58
N PRO A 81 12.48 13.36 9.09
CA PRO A 81 12.66 14.56 9.90
C PRO A 81 11.32 15.16 10.37
N VAL A 82 10.25 14.99 9.59
CA VAL A 82 8.92 15.48 9.97
C VAL A 82 8.39 14.65 11.14
N ILE A 83 8.46 13.33 11.03
CA ILE A 83 8.04 12.39 12.08
C ILE A 83 8.85 12.64 13.35
N HIS A 84 10.17 12.74 13.23
CA HIS A 84 11.04 13.01 14.38
C HIS A 84 10.68 14.33 15.06
N ARG A 85 10.39 15.39 14.31
CA ARG A 85 10.01 16.72 14.86
C ARG A 85 8.66 16.66 15.59
N VAL A 86 7.68 15.90 15.05
CA VAL A 86 6.36 15.69 15.67
C VAL A 86 6.49 14.92 16.97
N LEU A 87 7.31 13.85 16.99
CA LEU A 87 7.52 13.00 18.16
C LEU A 87 8.37 13.65 19.25
N SER A 88 9.33 14.51 18.88
CA SER A 88 10.24 15.19 19.81
C SER A 88 9.61 16.41 20.46
N GLY A 89 8.35 16.71 20.21
CA GLY A 89 7.62 17.83 20.81
C GLY A 89 7.54 17.70 22.33
N LYS A 90 8.11 18.68 23.04
CA LYS A 90 8.32 18.68 24.51
C LYS A 90 7.04 18.76 25.36
N LYS A 91 5.84 18.80 24.80
CA LYS A 91 4.59 19.13 25.52
C LYS A 91 3.46 18.12 25.37
N GLY A 92 3.73 16.83 25.21
CA GLY A 92 2.65 15.84 25.10
C GLY A 92 3.13 14.40 25.17
N ASN A 93 2.17 13.48 25.27
CA ASN A 93 2.48 12.06 25.15
C ASN A 93 2.86 11.75 23.68
N PRO A 94 4.09 11.28 23.39
CA PRO A 94 4.57 11.05 22.03
C PRO A 94 3.66 10.12 21.22
N LEU A 95 3.07 9.12 21.90
CA LEU A 95 2.16 8.15 21.27
C LEU A 95 0.88 8.84 20.77
N LEU A 96 0.27 9.70 21.57
CA LEU A 96 -0.94 10.44 21.18
C LEU A 96 -0.64 11.43 20.05
N MET A 97 0.49 12.10 20.08
CA MET A 97 0.92 13.01 19.01
C MET A 97 1.12 12.26 17.69
N ALA A 98 1.72 11.09 17.75
CA ALA A 98 1.89 10.21 16.58
C ALA A 98 0.54 9.77 16.00
N LEU A 99 -0.39 9.33 16.87
CA LEU A 99 -1.74 8.93 16.46
C LEU A 99 -2.48 10.04 15.74
N VAL A 100 -2.51 11.24 16.31
CA VAL A 100 -3.18 12.40 15.70
C VAL A 100 -2.53 12.79 14.38
N PHE A 101 -1.20 12.76 14.32
CA PHE A 101 -0.45 13.08 13.11
C PHE A 101 -0.71 12.08 11.98
N THR A 102 -0.62 10.77 12.26
CA THR A 102 -0.85 9.73 11.23
C THR A 102 -2.30 9.70 10.78
N PHE A 103 -3.25 9.96 11.67
CA PHE A 103 -4.66 10.09 11.32
C PHE A 103 -4.92 11.30 10.41
N GLY A 104 -4.32 12.47 10.73
CA GLY A 104 -4.37 13.64 9.86
C GLY A 104 -3.73 13.38 8.49
N LEU A 105 -2.61 12.65 8.47
CA LEU A 105 -1.93 12.25 7.24
C LEU A 105 -2.80 11.31 6.40
N ALA A 106 -3.49 10.37 7.01
CA ALA A 106 -4.43 9.47 6.34
C ALA A 106 -5.54 10.25 5.64
N ILE A 107 -6.17 11.21 6.33
CA ILE A 107 -7.22 12.07 5.75
C ILE A 107 -6.65 12.89 4.58
N ALA A 108 -5.46 13.47 4.74
CA ALA A 108 -4.81 14.27 3.69
C ALA A 108 -4.51 13.42 2.45
N PHE A 109 -3.95 12.23 2.60
CA PHE A 109 -3.65 11.33 1.49
C PHE A 109 -4.91 10.81 0.80
N LYS A 110 -5.95 10.50 1.59
CA LYS A 110 -7.25 10.13 1.02
C LYS A 110 -7.85 11.25 0.19
N GLY A 111 -7.81 12.47 0.70
CA GLY A 111 -8.26 13.66 -0.03
C GLY A 111 -7.45 13.88 -1.32
N LEU A 112 -6.12 13.79 -1.25
CA LEU A 112 -5.25 13.89 -2.42
C LEU A 112 -5.52 12.78 -3.44
N GLY A 113 -5.67 11.53 -2.96
CA GLY A 113 -6.01 10.41 -3.83
C GLY A 113 -7.31 10.62 -4.57
N LEU A 114 -8.35 11.09 -3.90
CA LEU A 114 -9.65 11.38 -4.51
C LEU A 114 -9.60 12.53 -5.51
N THR A 115 -8.83 13.58 -5.24
CA THR A 115 -8.71 14.74 -6.15
C THR A 115 -7.88 14.42 -7.39
N VAL A 116 -6.81 13.64 -7.24
CA VAL A 116 -5.89 13.31 -8.36
C VAL A 116 -6.39 12.14 -9.20
N PHE A 117 -6.90 11.08 -8.55
CA PHE A 117 -7.27 9.84 -9.22
C PHE A 117 -8.79 9.66 -9.40
N GLY A 118 -9.61 10.46 -8.72
CA GLY A 118 -11.07 10.40 -8.79
C GLY A 118 -11.66 9.19 -8.03
N PHE A 119 -12.99 9.02 -8.15
CA PHE A 119 -13.75 7.97 -7.47
C PHE A 119 -13.78 6.63 -8.22
N PHE A 120 -13.20 6.55 -9.42
CA PHE A 120 -13.31 5.35 -10.23
C PHE A 120 -12.35 4.26 -9.77
N SER A 121 -12.89 3.07 -9.52
CA SER A 121 -12.09 1.86 -9.33
C SER A 121 -11.31 1.56 -10.61
N ARG A 122 -9.98 1.49 -10.50
CA ARG A 122 -9.08 1.17 -11.61
C ARG A 122 -8.41 -0.16 -11.33
N SER A 123 -8.44 -1.06 -12.30
CA SER A 123 -7.68 -2.31 -12.28
C SER A 123 -6.41 -2.15 -13.11
N ILE A 124 -5.34 -2.78 -12.65
CA ILE A 124 -4.08 -2.83 -13.40
C ILE A 124 -4.22 -3.95 -14.44
N PRO A 125 -4.20 -3.64 -15.76
CA PRO A 125 -4.15 -4.70 -16.76
C PRO A 125 -2.77 -5.36 -16.67
N SER A 126 -2.73 -6.63 -16.30
CA SER A 126 -1.50 -7.42 -16.38
C SER A 126 -1.69 -8.54 -17.39
N ALA A 127 -0.65 -8.85 -18.15
CA ALA A 127 -0.68 -9.96 -19.12
C ALA A 127 -0.96 -11.28 -18.40
N MET A 128 -0.49 -11.43 -17.16
CA MET A 128 -0.75 -12.61 -16.32
C MET A 128 -2.22 -12.73 -15.90
N ALA A 129 -2.98 -11.62 -15.85
CA ALA A 129 -4.42 -11.66 -15.55
C ALA A 129 -5.25 -12.07 -16.77
N ALA A 130 -4.70 -11.94 -17.98
CA ALA A 130 -5.34 -12.38 -19.21
C ALA A 130 -5.21 -13.90 -19.42
N ASP A 131 -4.17 -14.53 -18.87
CA ASP A 131 -4.04 -15.99 -18.79
C ASP A 131 -4.85 -16.51 -17.59
N SER A 132 -6.16 -16.34 -17.65
CA SER A 132 -7.04 -17.06 -16.74
C SER A 132 -6.88 -18.55 -17.05
N PHE A 133 -6.32 -19.30 -16.10
CA PHE A 133 -6.32 -20.76 -16.16
C PHE A 133 -7.78 -21.24 -16.19
N THR A 134 -8.37 -21.30 -17.37
CA THR A 134 -9.61 -22.04 -17.59
C THR A 134 -9.28 -23.51 -17.49
N PHE A 135 -9.29 -24.02 -16.26
CA PHE A 135 -8.98 -25.42 -15.95
C PHE A 135 -10.07 -26.40 -16.39
N VAL A 136 -11.06 -25.98 -17.15
CA VAL A 136 -12.05 -26.90 -17.78
C VAL A 136 -12.64 -26.28 -19.03
N ARG A 137 -12.13 -26.70 -20.16
CA ARG A 137 -12.92 -26.90 -21.35
C ARG A 137 -12.74 -28.37 -21.77
N GLY A 138 -13.56 -29.23 -21.23
CA GLY A 138 -13.79 -30.59 -21.62
C GLY A 138 -15.23 -30.90 -21.38
#